data_1e6deaf9134529dcaced2cec72aaebbd
#
_entry.id   1e6deaf9134529dcaced2cec72aaebbd
#
_cell.length_a   1.000
_cell.length_b   1.000
_cell.length_c   1.000
_cell.angle_alpha   90.00
_cell.angle_beta   90.00
_cell.angle_gamma   90.00
#
_symmetry.space_group_name_H-M   'P 1'
#
loop_
_entity.id
_entity.type
_entity.pdbx_description
1 polymer ?
#
loop_
_entity_poly.entity_id
_entity_poly.type
_entity_poly.pdbx_seq_one_letter_code
_entity_poly.pdbx_strand_id
1 'polypeptide(L)'
;MHDYMKALYHRFDSPTERIELLEEQTDRIYKKLVKQLGKQQKRLLLQLVDLENALQNQACLNSFMSGYRLAHGIHQELLADQPPYNFEDEDERLACERLRREEDTHG
;
A
#
# COMPACT_ATOMS: atom_id res chain seq x y z
N MET A 1 -15.06 0.13 -11.36
CA MET A 1 -13.60 0.17 -11.17
C MET A 1 -13.15 -0.26 -9.78
N HIS A 2 -13.82 0.18 -8.72
CA HIS A 2 -13.49 -0.27 -7.37
C HIS A 2 -13.63 -1.78 -7.17
N ASP A 3 -14.65 -2.39 -7.76
CA ASP A 3 -14.86 -3.84 -7.65
C ASP A 3 -13.78 -4.64 -8.35
N TYR A 4 -13.29 -4.14 -9.48
CA TYR A 4 -12.18 -4.77 -10.20
C TYR A 4 -10.87 -4.68 -9.41
N MET A 5 -10.58 -3.54 -8.81
CA MET A 5 -9.39 -3.36 -7.98
C MET A 5 -9.43 -4.26 -6.74
N LYS A 6 -10.58 -4.41 -6.11
CA LYS A 6 -10.76 -5.33 -4.99
C LYS A 6 -10.51 -6.78 -5.41
N ALA A 7 -11.02 -7.18 -6.56
CA ALA A 7 -10.79 -8.53 -7.10
C ALA A 7 -9.31 -8.79 -7.36
N LEU A 8 -8.60 -7.82 -7.94
CA LEU A 8 -7.15 -7.92 -8.15
C LEU A 8 -6.39 -8.02 -6.83
N TYR A 9 -6.74 -7.18 -5.85
CA TYR A 9 -6.11 -7.20 -4.55
C TYR A 9 -6.23 -8.57 -3.90
N HIS A 10 -7.43 -9.15 -3.85
CA HIS A 10 -7.66 -10.45 -3.25
C HIS A 10 -6.97 -11.59 -4.00
N ARG A 11 -6.84 -11.45 -5.31
CA ARG A 11 -6.17 -12.47 -6.14
C ARG A 11 -4.66 -12.48 -5.96
N PHE A 12 -4.04 -11.31 -5.82
CA PHE A 12 -2.59 -11.17 -5.77
C PHE A 12 -2.04 -10.87 -4.37
N ASP A 13 -2.91 -10.77 -3.37
CA ASP A 13 -2.52 -10.59 -1.99
C ASP A 13 -2.06 -11.93 -1.41
N SER A 14 -0.79 -12.26 -1.62
CA SER A 14 -0.18 -13.46 -1.06
C SER A 14 0.68 -13.08 0.14
N PRO A 15 0.47 -13.68 1.31
CA PRO A 15 1.31 -13.41 2.46
C PRO A 15 2.74 -13.90 2.22
N THR A 16 3.72 -13.09 2.62
CA THR A 16 5.14 -13.47 2.61
C THR A 16 5.42 -14.43 3.76
N GLU A 17 6.57 -15.13 3.71
CA GLU A 17 7.02 -16.01 4.80
C GLU A 17 7.13 -15.25 6.13
N ARG A 18 7.57 -13.98 6.08
CA ARG A 18 7.67 -13.15 7.28
C ARG A 18 6.29 -12.84 7.87
N ILE A 19 5.29 -12.58 7.03
CA ILE A 19 3.92 -12.34 7.49
C ILE A 19 3.35 -13.59 8.13
N GLU A 20 3.54 -14.74 7.51
CA GLU A 20 3.10 -16.03 8.06
C GLU A 20 3.74 -16.31 9.42
N LEU A 21 5.03 -16.04 9.55
CA LEU A 21 5.75 -16.22 10.82
C LEU A 21 5.18 -15.30 11.91
N LEU A 22 4.93 -14.03 11.59
CA LEU A 22 4.35 -13.07 12.54
C LEU A 22 2.92 -13.48 12.93
N GLU A 23 2.14 -14.02 12.00
CA GLU A 23 0.80 -14.53 12.28
C GLU A 23 0.86 -15.71 13.26
N GLU A 24 1.80 -16.63 13.07
CA GLU A 24 2.01 -17.76 13.99
C GLU A 24 2.40 -17.28 15.40
N GLN A 25 3.32 -16.32 15.48
CA GLN A 25 3.74 -15.75 16.76
C GLN A 25 2.58 -15.05 17.47
N THR A 26 1.78 -14.29 16.73
CA THR A 26 0.60 -13.61 17.25
C THR A 26 -0.42 -14.63 17.78
N ASP A 27 -0.66 -15.69 17.03
CA ASP A 27 -1.60 -16.74 17.42
C ASP A 27 -1.14 -17.46 18.70
N ARG A 28 0.14 -17.74 18.85
CA ARG A 28 0.68 -18.36 20.07
C ARG A 28 0.45 -17.47 21.30
N ILE A 29 0.74 -16.19 21.17
CA ILE A 29 0.56 -15.22 22.26
C ILE A 29 -0.92 -15.07 22.58
N TYR A 30 -1.76 -15.00 21.57
CA TYR A 30 -3.21 -14.95 21.74
C TYR A 30 -3.73 -16.15 22.52
N LYS A 31 -3.31 -17.36 22.18
CA LYS A 31 -3.72 -18.59 22.89
C LYS A 31 -3.27 -18.59 24.33
N LYS A 32 -2.04 -18.12 24.60
CA LYS A 32 -1.54 -18.00 25.98
C LYS A 32 -2.37 -16.99 26.78
N LEU A 33 -2.68 -15.85 26.18
CA LEU A 33 -3.44 -14.80 26.83
C LEU A 33 -4.87 -15.25 27.16
N VAL A 34 -5.52 -15.93 26.23
CA VAL A 34 -6.89 -16.44 26.41
C VAL A 34 -6.98 -17.38 27.61
N LYS A 35 -5.94 -18.18 27.83
CA LYS A 35 -5.91 -19.11 28.98
C LYS A 35 -5.85 -18.40 30.33
N GLN A 36 -5.36 -17.18 30.36
CA GLN A 36 -5.19 -16.38 31.60
C GLN A 36 -6.35 -15.45 31.89
N LEU A 37 -7.27 -15.26 30.93
CA LEU A 37 -8.34 -14.29 31.03
C LEU A 37 -9.65 -14.90 31.50
N GLY A 38 -10.46 -14.11 32.22
CA GLY A 38 -11.83 -14.46 32.58
C GLY A 38 -12.76 -14.32 31.36
N LYS A 39 -14.01 -14.77 31.56
CA LYS A 39 -15.01 -14.87 30.49
C LYS A 39 -15.32 -13.52 29.82
N GLN A 40 -15.50 -12.47 30.61
CA GLN A 40 -15.78 -11.13 30.07
C GLN A 40 -14.58 -10.53 29.34
N GLN A 41 -13.40 -10.74 29.87
CA GLN A 41 -12.15 -10.28 29.29
C GLN A 41 -11.86 -10.98 27.97
N LYS A 42 -12.19 -12.26 27.85
CA LYS A 42 -12.07 -13.00 26.58
C LYS A 42 -12.97 -12.40 25.50
N ARG A 43 -14.20 -12.00 25.85
CA ARG A 43 -15.11 -11.35 24.90
C ARG A 43 -14.55 -10.03 24.39
N LEU A 44 -13.99 -9.21 25.28
CA LEU A 44 -13.37 -7.94 24.90
C LEU A 44 -12.15 -8.17 24.00
N LEU A 45 -11.35 -9.16 24.32
CA LEU A 45 -10.19 -9.52 23.48
C LEU A 45 -10.61 -9.96 22.08
N LEU A 46 -11.65 -10.80 21.99
CA LEU A 46 -12.20 -11.23 20.70
C LEU A 46 -12.72 -10.05 19.88
N GLN A 47 -13.43 -9.12 20.52
CA GLN A 47 -13.89 -7.91 19.84
C GLN A 47 -12.72 -7.07 19.32
N LEU A 48 -11.68 -6.92 20.13
CA LEU A 48 -10.48 -6.17 19.73
C LEU A 48 -9.81 -6.81 18.52
N VAL A 49 -9.63 -8.12 18.57
CA VAL A 49 -9.01 -8.87 17.46
C VAL A 49 -9.82 -8.73 16.17
N ASP A 50 -11.14 -8.86 16.26
CA ASP A 50 -12.03 -8.72 15.11
C ASP A 50 -11.96 -7.32 14.51
N LEU A 51 -11.96 -6.28 15.36
CA LEU A 51 -11.86 -4.90 14.93
C LEU A 51 -10.49 -4.59 14.31
N GLU A 52 -9.42 -5.10 14.90
CA GLU A 52 -8.08 -4.92 14.35
C GLU A 52 -7.92 -5.60 13.01
N ASN A 53 -8.47 -6.81 12.85
CA ASN A 53 -8.45 -7.51 11.57
C ASN A 53 -9.23 -6.73 10.50
N ALA A 54 -10.40 -6.21 10.84
CA ALA A 54 -11.18 -5.39 9.94
C ALA A 54 -10.46 -4.10 9.56
N LEU A 55 -9.84 -3.43 10.54
CA LEU A 55 -9.05 -2.23 10.31
C LEU A 55 -7.86 -2.50 9.39
N GLN A 56 -7.12 -3.57 9.65
CA GLN A 56 -5.97 -3.95 8.84
C GLN A 56 -6.37 -4.27 7.41
N ASN A 57 -7.44 -5.02 7.21
CA ASN A 57 -7.94 -5.36 5.89
C ASN A 57 -8.35 -4.10 5.11
N GLN A 58 -9.05 -3.17 5.76
CA GLN A 58 -9.43 -1.92 5.13
C GLN A 58 -8.23 -1.03 4.82
N ALA A 59 -7.28 -0.93 5.73
CA ALA A 59 -6.08 -0.14 5.52
C ALA A 59 -5.23 -0.68 4.36
N CYS A 60 -5.05 -2.00 4.29
CA CYS A 60 -4.31 -2.63 3.19
C CYS A 60 -5.00 -2.44 1.84
N LEU A 61 -6.31 -2.64 1.80
CA LEU A 61 -7.10 -2.42 0.59
C LEU A 61 -7.03 -0.96 0.14
N ASN A 62 -7.19 -0.03 1.07
CA ASN A 62 -7.12 1.40 0.78
C ASN A 62 -5.74 1.80 0.25
N SER A 63 -4.67 1.27 0.84
CA SER A 63 -3.30 1.52 0.38
C SER A 63 -3.07 0.99 -1.03
N PHE A 64 -3.57 -0.20 -1.33
CA PHE A 64 -3.50 -0.79 -2.67
C PHE A 64 -4.21 0.07 -3.70
N MET A 65 -5.45 0.49 -3.40
CA MET A 65 -6.25 1.32 -4.31
C MET A 65 -5.63 2.69 -4.52
N SER A 66 -5.11 3.31 -3.46
CA SER A 66 -4.45 4.61 -3.53
C SER A 66 -3.17 4.54 -4.35
N GLY A 67 -2.38 3.48 -4.17
CA GLY A 67 -1.16 3.24 -4.95
C GLY A 67 -1.46 3.05 -6.43
N TYR A 68 -2.49 2.29 -6.75
CA TYR A 68 -2.92 2.08 -8.13
C TYR A 68 -3.36 3.40 -8.79
N ARG A 69 -4.18 4.19 -8.09
CA ARG A 69 -4.64 5.48 -8.61
C ARG A 69 -3.49 6.45 -8.86
N LEU A 70 -2.54 6.50 -7.92
CA LEU A 70 -1.35 7.33 -8.04
C LEU A 70 -0.53 6.93 -9.25
N ALA A 71 -0.24 5.63 -9.40
CA ALA A 71 0.52 5.11 -10.53
C ALA A 71 -0.19 5.41 -11.86
N HIS A 72 -1.51 5.23 -11.92
CA HIS A 72 -2.30 5.52 -13.11
C HIS A 72 -2.28 7.00 -13.46
N GLY A 73 -2.40 7.87 -12.46
CA GLY A 73 -2.34 9.34 -12.65
C GLY A 73 -0.99 9.78 -13.18
N ILE A 74 0.10 9.26 -12.62
CA ILE A 74 1.46 9.55 -13.10
C ILE A 74 1.63 9.08 -14.55
N HIS A 75 1.15 7.87 -14.85
CA HIS A 75 1.23 7.32 -16.21
C HIS A 75 0.48 8.17 -17.21
N GLN A 76 -0.72 8.64 -16.87
CA GLN A 76 -1.50 9.52 -17.74
C GLN A 76 -0.83 10.88 -17.97
N GLU A 77 -0.23 11.47 -16.96
CA GLU A 77 0.52 12.72 -17.10
C GLU A 77 1.70 12.55 -18.05
N LEU A 78 2.44 11.46 -17.90
CA LEU A 78 3.57 11.18 -18.78
C LEU A 78 3.15 10.98 -20.24
N LEU A 79 2.02 10.32 -20.47
CA LEU A 79 1.47 10.13 -21.81
C LEU A 79 0.97 11.44 -22.42
N ALA A 80 0.35 12.31 -21.63
CA ALA A 80 -0.17 13.58 -22.09
C ALA A 80 0.94 14.56 -22.44
N ASP A 81 2.01 14.59 -21.64
CA ASP A 81 3.11 15.54 -21.82
C ASP A 81 4.08 15.11 -22.94
N GLN A 82 4.42 13.85 -23.04
CA GLN A 82 5.41 13.35 -24.02
C GLN A 82 5.12 11.94 -24.51
N PRO A 83 4.06 11.70 -25.26
CA PRO A 83 3.88 10.41 -25.90
C PRO A 83 4.62 10.36 -27.27
N PRO A 84 5.27 9.22 -27.66
CA PRO A 84 5.55 8.09 -26.80
C PRO A 84 6.71 8.34 -25.85
N TYR A 85 6.59 7.84 -24.64
CA TYR A 85 7.63 7.96 -23.64
C TYR A 85 8.84 7.09 -23.98
N ASN A 86 10.05 7.66 -23.87
CA ASN A 86 11.29 6.89 -23.94
C ASN A 86 12.36 7.54 -23.05
N PHE A 87 13.44 6.80 -22.78
CA PHE A 87 14.49 7.27 -21.87
C PHE A 87 15.28 8.47 -22.42
N GLU A 88 15.42 8.57 -23.73
CA GLU A 88 16.12 9.69 -24.37
C GLU A 88 15.37 10.99 -24.16
N ASP A 89 14.05 10.97 -24.34
CA ASP A 89 13.19 12.14 -24.11
C ASP A 89 13.21 12.57 -22.66
N GLU A 90 13.27 11.63 -21.73
CA GLU A 90 13.38 11.93 -20.31
C GLU A 90 14.71 12.59 -19.98
N ASP A 91 15.81 12.07 -20.51
CA ASP A 91 17.13 12.63 -20.29
C ASP A 91 17.22 14.07 -20.81
N GLU A 92 16.68 14.35 -22.00
CA GLU A 92 16.61 15.67 -22.58
C GLU A 92 15.79 16.63 -21.69
N ARG A 93 14.64 16.16 -21.21
CA ARG A 93 13.77 16.96 -20.33
C ARG A 93 14.47 17.30 -19.04
N LEU A 94 15.13 16.33 -18.41
CA LEU A 94 15.89 16.57 -17.18
C LEU A 94 17.02 17.54 -17.38
N ALA A 95 17.72 17.49 -18.50
CA ALA A 95 18.77 18.44 -18.84
C ALA A 95 18.22 19.84 -19.00
N CYS A 96 17.08 20.00 -19.69
CA CYS A 96 16.40 21.30 -19.84
C CYS A 96 15.95 21.87 -18.49
N GLU A 97 15.42 21.05 -17.60
CA GLU A 97 15.01 21.48 -16.26
C GLU A 97 16.20 21.96 -15.45
N ARG A 98 17.33 21.30 -15.53
CA ARG A 98 18.57 21.74 -14.86
C ARG A 98 19.04 23.10 -15.35
N LEU A 99 19.02 23.31 -16.66
CA LEU A 99 19.39 24.59 -17.25
C LEU A 99 18.47 25.73 -16.80
N ARG A 100 17.17 25.49 -16.75
CA ARG A 100 16.19 26.46 -16.22
C ARG A 100 16.47 26.82 -14.78
N ARG A 101 16.77 25.84 -13.94
CA ARG A 101 17.09 26.05 -12.52
C ARG A 101 18.36 26.91 -12.35
N GLU A 102 19.36 26.62 -13.16
CA GLU A 102 20.60 27.40 -13.15
C GLU A 102 20.37 28.85 -13.59
N GLU A 103 19.57 29.07 -14.64
CA GLU A 103 19.20 30.43 -15.07
C GLU A 103 18.41 31.19 -14.00
N ASP A 104 17.44 30.51 -13.36
CA ASP A 104 16.66 31.12 -12.27
C ASP A 104 17.52 31.46 -11.05
N THR A 105 18.55 30.67 -10.79
CA THR A 105 19.48 30.89 -9.68
C THR A 105 20.44 32.05 -9.95
N HIS A 106 20.81 32.29 -11.21
CA HIS A 106 21.72 33.38 -11.62
C HIS A 106 21.01 34.64 -12.04
N GLY A 107 19.73 34.58 -12.25
CA GLY A 107 18.90 35.70 -12.62
C GLY A 107 18.37 36.42 -11.42
#